data_17097efd66762a09f1ea44fa4186d970
#
_entry.id   17097efd66762a09f1ea44fa4186d970
#
_cell.length_a   1.000
_cell.length_b   1.000
_cell.length_c   1.000
_cell.angle_alpha   90.00
_cell.angle_beta   90.00
_cell.angle_gamma   90.00
#
_symmetry.space_group_name_H-M   'P 1'
#
loop_
_entity.id
_entity.type
_entity.pdbx_description
1 polymer ?
#
loop_
_entity_poly.entity_id
_entity_poly.type
_entity_poly.pdbx_seq_one_letter_code
_entity_poly.pdbx_strand_id
1 'polypeptide(L)'
;GVGFGKDALFTIWRWIIPRRVWYNINHTENAGADAHHRPVNLTAAAMCRGRTMSALTFSTQEGRAASIIIKGVFTMCTAATYTTDSFYFGRNLDYEFSYGDEVTVTPRAYPFSLRCMGDFRTKYAMIGMAYVAGEYPLYYDAVNEKGLGIAGLNFVGNAVYHPAQDGKSNVAQFELIPWLLGRCATVQDARTLLDRMNLVDTPFGEGLPVASLHWMIADNHECITLESTKDGLHVYDNPAGVLTNNPPFPMQLFALNNYMQLSPKATGNHFAPNVPLNAYSRGMGAMGLPGDLSSQSRFVRAAFVRANSRSGESEAESVSQFFHILGSVEQQRGCCELDNGKYEITLYTSCCNADKGIYYYTTYENSQITAVDMHKEDMDGTELVSYPLVKEQQIRWMK
;
A
#
# COMPACT_ATOMS: atom_id res chain seq x y z
N GLY A 1 -7.29 -47.39 19.21
CA GLY A 1 -8.19 -46.49 18.59
C GLY A 1 -9.40 -46.19 19.47
N VAL A 2 -9.41 -45.07 20.16
CA VAL A 2 -10.59 -44.59 20.90
C VAL A 2 -11.33 -43.68 19.93
N GLY A 3 -12.49 -44.12 19.45
CA GLY A 3 -13.37 -43.30 18.61
C GLY A 3 -14.06 -42.24 19.48
N PHE A 4 -13.75 -41.02 19.26
CA PHE A 4 -14.48 -39.87 19.81
C PHE A 4 -15.72 -39.60 18.94
N GLY A 5 -16.89 -39.50 19.55
CA GLY A 5 -18.13 -39.15 18.86
C GLY A 5 -18.08 -37.77 18.23
N LYS A 6 -18.93 -37.49 17.27
CA LYS A 6 -19.01 -36.21 16.52
C LYS A 6 -19.06 -34.98 17.43
N ASP A 7 -19.67 -35.10 18.59
CA ASP A 7 -19.85 -33.97 19.54
C ASP A 7 -18.56 -33.61 20.29
N ALA A 8 -17.66 -34.56 20.54
CA ALA A 8 -16.38 -34.29 21.19
C ALA A 8 -15.39 -33.54 20.27
N LEU A 9 -15.43 -33.80 18.97
CA LEU A 9 -14.67 -33.07 17.96
C LEU A 9 -15.15 -31.63 17.83
N PHE A 10 -16.47 -31.40 17.84
CA PHE A 10 -17.05 -30.06 17.78
C PHE A 10 -16.63 -29.15 18.94
N THR A 11 -16.48 -29.70 20.14
CA THR A 11 -16.11 -28.93 21.33
C THR A 11 -14.64 -28.52 21.31
N ILE A 12 -13.75 -29.37 20.78
CA ILE A 12 -12.30 -29.06 20.64
C ILE A 12 -12.10 -27.96 19.57
N TRP A 13 -12.89 -27.99 18.48
CA TRP A 13 -12.78 -27.00 17.41
C TRP A 13 -13.19 -25.59 17.85
N ARG A 14 -14.09 -25.48 18.81
CA ARG A 14 -14.59 -24.17 19.28
C ARG A 14 -13.53 -23.35 20.03
N TRP A 15 -12.43 -23.98 20.47
CA TRP A 15 -11.34 -23.34 21.25
C TRP A 15 -10.07 -23.06 20.43
N ILE A 16 -9.91 -23.67 19.27
CA ILE A 16 -8.64 -23.68 18.53
C ILE A 16 -8.72 -22.87 17.20
N ILE A 17 -9.91 -22.66 16.65
CA ILE A 17 -10.08 -21.97 15.35
C ILE A 17 -10.96 -20.72 15.53
N PRO A 18 -10.48 -19.52 15.12
CA PRO A 18 -11.31 -18.31 15.11
C PRO A 18 -12.54 -18.47 14.22
N ARG A 19 -13.68 -17.90 14.63
CA ARG A 19 -15.01 -17.97 13.95
C ARG A 19 -15.00 -17.72 12.43
N ARG A 20 -13.97 -17.08 11.89
CA ARG A 20 -13.83 -16.75 10.46
C ARG A 20 -13.53 -17.94 9.53
N VAL A 21 -12.92 -19.02 10.04
CA VAL A 21 -12.65 -20.22 9.23
C VAL A 21 -13.94 -21.00 8.96
N TRP A 22 -14.94 -20.83 9.82
CA TRP A 22 -16.24 -21.52 9.73
C TRP A 22 -17.09 -21.09 8.52
N TYR A 23 -17.01 -19.81 8.13
CA TYR A 23 -17.86 -19.26 7.05
C TYR A 23 -17.53 -19.84 5.67
N ASN A 24 -16.27 -20.16 5.42
CA ASN A 24 -15.84 -20.75 4.14
C ASN A 24 -16.10 -22.25 4.03
N ILE A 25 -16.22 -22.98 5.14
CA ILE A 25 -16.50 -24.42 5.12
C ILE A 25 -17.97 -24.70 4.82
N ASN A 26 -18.89 -23.84 5.28
CA ASN A 26 -20.33 -23.99 5.04
C ASN A 26 -20.77 -23.64 3.60
N HIS A 27 -19.98 -22.86 2.86
CA HIS A 27 -20.33 -22.52 1.47
C HIS A 27 -19.97 -23.61 0.44
N THR A 28 -19.14 -24.60 0.80
CA THR A 28 -18.80 -25.71 -0.08
C THR A 28 -19.75 -26.90 0.03
N GLU A 29 -20.65 -26.94 1.02
CA GLU A 29 -21.61 -28.04 1.18
C GLU A 29 -22.89 -27.90 0.33
N ASN A 30 -23.11 -26.77 -0.36
CA ASN A 30 -24.33 -26.53 -1.13
C ASN A 30 -24.19 -26.70 -2.67
N ALA A 31 -23.14 -27.36 -3.15
CA ALA A 31 -22.98 -27.68 -4.55
C ALA A 31 -23.03 -29.22 -4.76
N GLY A 32 -24.23 -29.74 -5.09
CA GLY A 32 -24.43 -31.02 -5.77
C GLY A 32 -24.66 -32.21 -4.85
N ALA A 33 -25.92 -32.63 -4.76
CA ALA A 33 -26.30 -33.97 -4.32
C ALA A 33 -25.90 -35.00 -5.40
N ASP A 34 -25.08 -35.96 -5.02
CA ASP A 34 -24.94 -37.35 -5.41
C ASP A 34 -23.47 -37.78 -5.49
N ALA A 35 -22.97 -38.33 -4.41
CA ALA A 35 -21.94 -39.39 -4.44
C ALA A 35 -21.67 -39.91 -3.01
N HIS A 36 -21.59 -41.21 -2.88
CA HIS A 36 -21.40 -42.00 -1.68
C HIS A 36 -20.43 -41.42 -0.66
N HIS A 37 -20.95 -41.10 0.54
CA HIS A 37 -20.16 -40.68 1.69
C HIS A 37 -19.31 -41.84 2.22
N ARG A 38 -17.98 -41.73 2.10
CA ARG A 38 -17.01 -42.45 2.95
C ARG A 38 -16.50 -41.53 4.06
N PRO A 39 -16.30 -42.03 5.28
CA PRO A 39 -15.81 -41.20 6.38
C PRO A 39 -14.35 -40.76 6.17
N VAL A 40 -14.08 -39.48 6.37
CA VAL A 40 -12.74 -38.90 6.33
C VAL A 40 -12.15 -38.94 7.75
N ASN A 41 -11.06 -39.70 7.94
CA ASN A 41 -10.29 -39.66 9.18
C ASN A 41 -9.32 -38.48 9.16
N LEU A 42 -9.57 -37.48 10.04
CA LEU A 42 -8.73 -36.32 10.23
C LEU A 42 -7.76 -36.58 11.37
N THR A 43 -6.47 -36.65 11.07
CA THR A 43 -5.42 -36.68 12.10
C THR A 43 -4.77 -35.30 12.14
N ALA A 44 -4.98 -34.55 13.23
CA ALA A 44 -4.34 -33.27 13.45
C ALA A 44 -3.05 -33.47 14.29
N ALA A 45 -1.90 -33.20 13.71
CA ALA A 45 -0.65 -33.12 14.47
C ALA A 45 -0.41 -31.66 14.87
N ALA A 46 -0.64 -31.32 16.13
CA ALA A 46 -0.28 -30.03 16.70
C ALA A 46 1.10 -30.10 17.31
N MET A 47 2.08 -29.43 16.74
CA MET A 47 3.36 -29.14 17.39
C MET A 47 3.34 -27.68 17.90
N CYS A 48 3.19 -27.53 19.20
CA CYS A 48 3.42 -26.28 19.90
C CYS A 48 4.89 -26.13 20.23
N ARG A 49 5.55 -25.12 19.66
CA ARG A 49 6.45 -24.15 20.30
C ARG A 49 7.17 -23.30 19.25
N GLY A 50 6.80 -22.03 19.19
CA GLY A 50 7.72 -20.95 18.78
C GLY A 50 7.98 -20.75 17.27
N ARG A 51 7.08 -21.16 16.36
CA ARG A 51 7.16 -20.77 14.94
C ARG A 51 5.77 -20.43 14.41
N THR A 52 5.68 -19.34 13.69
CA THR A 52 4.48 -18.91 12.94
C THR A 52 4.10 -20.04 11.98
N MET A 53 2.94 -20.66 12.18
CA MET A 53 2.45 -21.69 11.25
C MET A 53 1.90 -21.01 10.00
N SER A 54 2.57 -21.15 8.88
CA SER A 54 2.15 -20.66 7.57
C SER A 54 1.32 -21.66 6.77
N ALA A 55 1.13 -22.90 7.23
CA ALA A 55 0.31 -23.90 6.54
C ALA A 55 -0.24 -24.97 7.50
N LEU A 56 -1.49 -25.37 7.30
CA LEU A 56 -2.11 -26.56 7.88
C LEU A 56 -2.18 -27.65 6.79
N THR A 57 -1.55 -28.79 7.05
CA THR A 57 -1.56 -29.92 6.10
C THR A 57 -2.56 -30.98 6.59
N PHE A 58 -3.51 -31.33 5.75
CA PHE A 58 -4.46 -32.42 5.98
C PHE A 58 -4.13 -33.56 5.03
N SER A 59 -4.05 -34.80 5.52
CA SER A 59 -3.93 -35.98 4.67
C SER A 59 -5.28 -36.64 4.45
N THR A 60 -5.63 -36.92 3.20
CA THR A 60 -6.77 -37.74 2.83
C THR A 60 -6.32 -39.18 2.66
N GLN A 61 -7.28 -40.16 2.72
CA GLN A 61 -7.00 -41.59 2.56
C GLN A 61 -6.35 -41.97 1.21
N GLU A 62 -6.26 -41.06 0.27
CA GLU A 62 -5.61 -41.26 -1.03
C GLU A 62 -4.14 -40.79 -1.08
N GLY A 63 -3.54 -40.45 0.05
CA GLY A 63 -2.12 -40.09 0.13
C GLY A 63 -1.74 -38.74 -0.53
N ARG A 64 -2.72 -37.94 -0.93
CA ARG A 64 -2.45 -36.57 -1.41
C ARG A 64 -2.51 -35.58 -0.25
N ALA A 65 -1.39 -34.95 0.04
CA ALA A 65 -1.34 -33.84 1.00
C ALA A 65 -1.96 -32.59 0.36
N ALA A 66 -3.12 -32.15 0.87
CA ALA A 66 -3.65 -30.82 0.53
C ALA A 66 -3.10 -29.80 1.51
N SER A 67 -2.25 -28.91 1.06
CA SER A 67 -1.79 -27.76 1.85
C SER A 67 -2.78 -26.60 1.66
N ILE A 68 -3.53 -26.28 2.71
CA ILE A 68 -4.28 -25.03 2.74
C ILE A 68 -3.28 -23.94 3.13
N ILE A 69 -2.74 -23.26 2.13
CA ILE A 69 -1.97 -22.03 2.34
C ILE A 69 -3.02 -20.94 2.55
N ILE A 70 -3.14 -20.44 3.79
CA ILE A 70 -3.84 -19.19 4.02
C ILE A 70 -2.93 -18.10 3.44
N LYS A 71 -3.12 -17.83 2.15
CA LYS A 71 -2.47 -16.70 1.50
C LYS A 71 -3.13 -15.43 2.01
N GLY A 72 -2.37 -14.58 2.69
CA GLY A 72 -2.77 -13.19 2.89
C GLY A 72 -3.04 -12.56 1.53
N VAL A 73 -4.04 -11.71 1.43
CA VAL A 73 -4.30 -10.92 0.20
C VAL A 73 -3.10 -9.98 0.04
N PHE A 74 -2.20 -10.32 -0.88
CA PHE A 74 -1.08 -9.46 -1.24
C PHE A 74 -1.61 -8.41 -2.22
N THR A 75 -1.82 -7.19 -1.77
CA THR A 75 -2.08 -6.05 -2.63
C THR A 75 -0.78 -5.28 -2.82
N MET A 76 -0.58 -4.72 -4.00
CA MET A 76 0.65 -4.02 -4.34
C MET A 76 0.40 -2.52 -4.44
N CYS A 77 1.42 -1.74 -4.21
CA CYS A 77 1.37 -0.28 -4.25
C CYS A 77 2.77 0.25 -4.51
N THR A 78 2.83 1.47 -5.05
CA THR A 78 4.10 2.20 -5.17
C THR A 78 3.84 3.66 -4.83
N ALA A 79 4.58 4.24 -3.90
CA ALA A 79 4.58 5.67 -3.62
C ALA A 79 5.91 6.29 -4.03
N ALA A 80 5.88 7.54 -4.47
CA ALA A 80 7.06 8.29 -4.88
C ALA A 80 6.97 9.76 -4.50
N THR A 81 8.13 10.38 -4.39
CA THR A 81 8.31 11.84 -4.35
C THR A 81 8.98 12.31 -5.63
N TYR A 82 8.80 13.57 -5.99
CA TYR A 82 9.54 14.21 -7.08
C TYR A 82 9.63 15.70 -6.79
N THR A 83 10.78 16.30 -7.03
CA THR A 83 11.01 17.72 -6.79
C THR A 83 11.50 18.38 -8.06
N THR A 84 10.87 19.47 -8.45
CA THR A 84 11.27 20.44 -9.47
C THR A 84 11.27 21.80 -8.83
N ASP A 85 10.58 22.79 -9.36
CA ASP A 85 10.30 24.06 -8.65
C ASP A 85 9.30 23.89 -7.52
N SER A 86 8.49 22.81 -7.57
CA SER A 86 7.59 22.40 -6.49
C SER A 86 7.88 20.97 -6.05
N PHE A 87 7.38 20.61 -4.86
CA PHE A 87 7.43 19.27 -4.32
C PHE A 87 6.16 18.49 -4.69
N TYR A 88 6.34 17.29 -5.25
CA TYR A 88 5.28 16.39 -5.65
C TYR A 88 5.33 15.10 -4.85
N PHE A 89 4.15 14.63 -4.43
CA PHE A 89 3.95 13.41 -3.68
C PHE A 89 2.76 12.64 -4.25
N GLY A 90 2.85 11.31 -4.38
CA GLY A 90 1.73 10.52 -4.87
C GLY A 90 2.05 9.03 -4.96
N ARG A 91 1.07 8.26 -5.50
CA ARG A 91 1.17 6.81 -5.51
C ARG A 91 0.39 6.15 -6.65
N ASN A 92 0.72 4.88 -6.92
CA ASN A 92 -0.18 3.89 -7.53
C ASN A 92 -0.88 3.12 -6.41
N LEU A 93 -2.21 2.99 -6.48
CA LEU A 93 -2.98 2.03 -5.71
C LEU A 93 -3.25 0.82 -6.61
N ASP A 94 -2.62 -0.30 -6.31
CA ASP A 94 -2.80 -1.53 -7.07
C ASP A 94 -3.69 -2.48 -6.27
N TYR A 95 -4.86 -2.85 -6.84
CA TYR A 95 -5.85 -3.71 -6.19
C TYR A 95 -6.79 -4.35 -7.23
N GLU A 96 -7.59 -5.33 -6.81
CA GLU A 96 -8.55 -5.99 -7.71
C GLU A 96 -9.93 -5.33 -7.75
N PHE A 97 -10.24 -4.40 -6.84
CA PHE A 97 -11.49 -3.63 -6.81
C PHE A 97 -11.35 -2.34 -6.01
N SER A 98 -12.22 -1.36 -6.32
CA SER A 98 -12.34 -0.09 -5.58
C SER A 98 -13.45 -0.21 -4.52
N TYR A 99 -13.20 0.35 -3.34
CA TYR A 99 -14.22 0.48 -2.27
C TYR A 99 -15.21 1.63 -2.51
N GLY A 100 -15.02 2.43 -3.55
CA GLY A 100 -15.73 3.68 -3.80
C GLY A 100 -14.81 4.86 -3.43
N ASP A 101 -13.60 4.81 -3.97
CA ASP A 101 -12.56 5.79 -3.67
C ASP A 101 -12.92 7.15 -4.28
N GLU A 102 -12.64 8.22 -3.55
CA GLU A 102 -12.92 9.60 -3.95
C GLU A 102 -11.83 10.56 -3.45
N VAL A 103 -11.60 11.65 -4.17
CA VAL A 103 -10.73 12.72 -3.70
C VAL A 103 -11.47 13.51 -2.64
N THR A 104 -10.94 13.54 -1.42
CA THR A 104 -11.59 14.16 -0.28
C THR A 104 -10.73 15.27 0.30
N VAL A 105 -11.35 16.44 0.52
CA VAL A 105 -10.79 17.55 1.27
C VAL A 105 -11.35 17.54 2.67
N THR A 106 -10.48 17.45 3.68
CA THR A 106 -10.82 17.64 5.09
C THR A 106 -10.43 19.04 5.51
N PRO A 107 -11.37 19.88 6.00
CA PRO A 107 -11.06 21.23 6.41
C PRO A 107 -10.29 21.30 7.74
N ARG A 108 -9.84 22.50 8.11
CA ARG A 108 -9.29 22.78 9.43
C ARG A 108 -10.38 22.61 10.50
N ALA A 109 -9.95 22.34 11.72
CA ALA A 109 -10.85 22.10 12.87
C ALA A 109 -11.89 20.97 12.67
N TYR A 110 -11.71 20.11 11.64
CA TYR A 110 -12.56 18.94 11.44
C TYR A 110 -12.38 17.95 12.60
N PRO A 111 -13.48 17.44 13.19
CA PRO A 111 -13.41 16.54 14.33
C PRO A 111 -13.11 15.11 13.90
N PHE A 112 -12.10 14.50 14.49
CA PHE A 112 -11.83 13.07 14.40
C PHE A 112 -11.97 12.44 15.78
N SER A 113 -12.71 11.33 15.88
CA SER A 113 -12.79 10.51 17.09
C SER A 113 -11.82 9.34 16.97
N LEU A 114 -10.70 9.41 17.68
CA LEU A 114 -9.68 8.37 17.70
C LEU A 114 -10.04 7.27 18.69
N ARG A 115 -9.78 6.02 18.35
CA ARG A 115 -10.19 4.83 19.13
C ARG A 115 -9.62 4.78 20.55
N CYS A 116 -8.38 5.23 20.72
CA CYS A 116 -7.67 5.15 21.99
C CYS A 116 -7.32 6.50 22.62
N MET A 117 -7.47 7.61 21.87
CA MET A 117 -7.04 8.94 22.34
C MET A 117 -8.16 9.97 22.41
N GLY A 118 -9.41 9.55 22.12
CA GLY A 118 -10.58 10.45 22.11
C GLY A 118 -10.56 11.41 20.92
N ASP A 119 -11.26 12.52 21.07
CA ASP A 119 -11.48 13.46 19.97
C ASP A 119 -10.30 14.41 19.78
N PHE A 120 -9.98 14.70 18.53
CA PHE A 120 -9.09 15.80 18.18
C PHE A 120 -9.65 16.58 16.99
N ARG A 121 -9.21 17.82 16.83
CA ARG A 121 -9.53 18.64 15.66
C ARG A 121 -8.28 18.91 14.86
N THR A 122 -8.40 18.82 13.53
CA THR A 122 -7.32 19.10 12.62
C THR A 122 -6.85 20.56 12.73
N LYS A 123 -5.56 20.76 12.84
CA LYS A 123 -4.94 22.09 12.76
C LYS A 123 -4.79 22.53 11.31
N TYR A 124 -4.55 21.59 10.41
CA TYR A 124 -4.32 21.83 9.00
C TYR A 124 -5.35 21.11 8.15
N ALA A 125 -5.82 21.77 7.10
CA ALA A 125 -6.61 21.14 6.04
C ALA A 125 -5.76 20.14 5.28
N MET A 126 -6.39 19.11 4.70
CA MET A 126 -5.72 18.09 3.90
C MET A 126 -6.58 17.64 2.72
N ILE A 127 -5.92 17.20 1.66
CA ILE A 127 -6.54 16.62 0.47
C ILE A 127 -5.89 15.28 0.15
N GLY A 128 -6.67 14.29 -0.25
CA GLY A 128 -6.15 12.98 -0.61
C GLY A 128 -7.20 12.04 -1.16
N MET A 129 -6.77 10.85 -1.54
CA MET A 129 -7.66 9.77 -1.93
C MET A 129 -8.13 9.00 -0.70
N ALA A 130 -9.43 8.85 -0.56
CA ALA A 130 -10.04 8.18 0.59
C ALA A 130 -11.25 7.33 0.19
N TYR A 131 -11.53 6.33 1.01
CA TYR A 131 -12.87 5.77 1.13
C TYR A 131 -13.57 6.46 2.31
N VAL A 132 -14.67 7.18 2.06
CA VAL A 132 -15.40 7.89 3.10
C VAL A 132 -16.46 6.97 3.72
N ALA A 133 -16.22 6.56 4.97
CA ALA A 133 -17.14 5.72 5.73
C ALA A 133 -17.98 6.58 6.67
N GLY A 134 -19.17 6.97 6.22
CA GLY A 134 -19.98 7.99 6.90
C GLY A 134 -19.31 9.36 6.85
N GLU A 135 -18.90 9.87 8.01
CA GLU A 135 -18.17 11.14 8.11
C GLU A 135 -16.66 10.94 8.35
N TYR A 136 -16.13 9.70 8.17
CA TYR A 136 -14.72 9.39 8.42
C TYR A 136 -14.00 9.08 7.12
N PRO A 137 -13.04 9.93 6.66
CA PRO A 137 -12.24 9.66 5.49
C PRO A 137 -11.09 8.69 5.84
N LEU A 138 -11.15 7.49 5.29
CA LEU A 138 -10.11 6.47 5.37
C LEU A 138 -9.10 6.72 4.24
N TYR A 139 -8.13 7.56 4.49
CA TYR A 139 -7.14 7.97 3.49
C TYR A 139 -6.19 6.84 3.11
N TYR A 140 -5.96 6.66 1.82
CA TYR A 140 -4.87 5.83 1.27
C TYR A 140 -3.58 6.64 1.13
N ASP A 141 -3.69 7.88 0.67
CA ASP A 141 -2.67 8.91 0.60
C ASP A 141 -3.32 10.29 0.75
N ALA A 142 -2.59 11.21 1.32
CA ALA A 142 -3.01 12.61 1.43
C ALA A 142 -1.83 13.53 1.63
N VAL A 143 -2.06 14.82 1.36
CA VAL A 143 -1.13 15.92 1.60
C VAL A 143 -1.89 17.02 2.35
N ASN A 144 -1.26 17.65 3.34
CA ASN A 144 -1.86 18.79 4.02
C ASN A 144 -1.43 20.13 3.40
N GLU A 145 -2.09 21.20 3.80
CA GLU A 145 -1.83 22.57 3.34
C GLU A 145 -0.41 23.12 3.64
N LYS A 146 0.39 22.38 4.40
CA LYS A 146 1.80 22.70 4.71
C LYS A 146 2.79 21.94 3.84
N GLY A 147 2.29 21.07 2.94
CA GLY A 147 3.12 20.30 2.04
C GLY A 147 3.61 18.96 2.61
N LEU A 148 3.16 18.55 3.80
CA LEU A 148 3.45 17.22 4.33
C LEU A 148 2.56 16.19 3.66
N GLY A 149 3.16 15.14 3.05
CA GLY A 149 2.47 14.03 2.39
C GLY A 149 2.66 12.71 3.12
N ILE A 150 1.62 11.88 3.14
CA ILE A 150 1.65 10.52 3.70
C ILE A 150 0.89 9.56 2.76
N ALA A 151 1.47 8.38 2.52
CA ALA A 151 0.82 7.27 1.85
C ALA A 151 0.99 5.98 2.65
N GLY A 152 -0.11 5.23 2.83
CA GLY A 152 -0.12 3.90 3.43
C GLY A 152 -0.07 2.83 2.34
N LEU A 153 0.87 1.89 2.43
CA LEU A 153 1.07 0.80 1.49
C LEU A 153 0.98 -0.54 2.19
N ASN A 154 0.57 -1.57 1.46
CA ASN A 154 0.43 -2.92 2.03
C ASN A 154 1.79 -3.51 2.45
N PHE A 155 1.80 -4.08 3.67
CA PHE A 155 2.98 -4.66 4.29
C PHE A 155 2.66 -6.01 4.95
N VAL A 156 1.91 -6.84 4.23
CA VAL A 156 1.37 -8.11 4.69
C VAL A 156 2.46 -9.08 5.13
N GLY A 157 2.26 -9.70 6.31
CA GLY A 157 3.20 -10.66 6.89
C GLY A 157 4.38 -10.04 7.63
N ASN A 158 4.61 -8.72 7.51
CA ASN A 158 5.63 -7.99 8.26
C ASN A 158 5.04 -7.00 9.26
N ALA A 159 3.90 -6.35 8.92
CA ALA A 159 3.23 -5.44 9.83
C ALA A 159 2.74 -6.15 11.10
N VAL A 160 3.13 -5.64 12.26
CA VAL A 160 2.68 -6.08 13.58
C VAL A 160 2.28 -4.85 14.38
N TYR A 161 1.04 -4.86 14.89
CA TYR A 161 0.53 -3.82 15.77
C TYR A 161 0.47 -4.35 17.20
N HIS A 162 0.71 -3.47 18.16
CA HIS A 162 0.92 -3.85 19.55
C HIS A 162 -0.29 -3.44 20.40
N PRO A 163 -0.53 -4.08 21.54
CA PRO A 163 -1.52 -3.61 22.51
C PRO A 163 -1.28 -2.15 22.91
N ALA A 164 -2.34 -1.46 23.31
CA ALA A 164 -2.24 -0.10 23.83
C ALA A 164 -1.25 -0.02 24.99
N GLN A 165 -0.42 1.00 25.00
CA GLN A 165 0.64 1.23 25.98
C GLN A 165 0.38 2.53 26.75
N ASP A 166 0.50 2.47 28.09
CA ASP A 166 0.37 3.66 28.93
C ASP A 166 1.47 4.68 28.63
N GLY A 167 1.09 5.95 28.56
CA GLY A 167 2.00 7.06 28.28
C GLY A 167 2.42 7.20 26.82
N LYS A 168 1.89 6.36 25.92
CA LYS A 168 2.09 6.46 24.47
C LYS A 168 0.84 7.03 23.77
N SER A 169 1.04 7.63 22.60
CA SER A 169 -0.03 7.96 21.68
C SER A 169 -0.43 6.69 20.93
N ASN A 170 -1.51 6.04 21.37
CA ASN A 170 -2.03 4.80 20.80
C ASN A 170 -2.92 5.11 19.60
N VAL A 171 -2.39 4.89 18.38
CA VAL A 171 -3.03 5.25 17.11
C VAL A 171 -3.39 3.98 16.35
N ALA A 172 -4.63 3.84 15.88
CA ALA A 172 -4.98 2.76 14.97
C ALA A 172 -4.41 3.04 13.58
N GLN A 173 -4.11 1.98 12.82
CA GLN A 173 -3.42 2.11 11.52
C GLN A 173 -4.20 3.01 10.52
N PHE A 174 -5.53 3.03 10.55
CA PHE A 174 -6.35 3.89 9.69
C PHE A 174 -6.41 5.36 10.16
N GLU A 175 -6.03 5.63 11.40
CA GLU A 175 -6.01 6.98 12.00
C GLU A 175 -4.69 7.71 11.71
N LEU A 176 -3.64 7.00 11.32
CA LEU A 176 -2.28 7.56 11.23
C LEU A 176 -2.21 8.75 10.29
N ILE A 177 -2.78 8.64 9.08
CA ILE A 177 -2.73 9.71 8.08
C ILE A 177 -3.42 10.97 8.60
N PRO A 178 -4.72 10.97 8.98
CA PRO A 178 -5.36 12.19 9.46
C PRO A 178 -4.77 12.68 10.79
N TRP A 179 -4.26 11.81 11.65
CA TRP A 179 -3.66 12.20 12.92
C TRP A 179 -2.34 12.97 12.74
N LEU A 180 -1.45 12.51 11.84
CA LEU A 180 -0.21 13.22 11.54
C LEU A 180 -0.45 14.47 10.71
N LEU A 181 -1.18 14.37 9.59
CA LEU A 181 -1.43 15.51 8.70
C LEU A 181 -2.22 16.64 9.38
N GLY A 182 -3.15 16.26 10.25
CA GLY A 182 -3.92 17.23 11.04
C GLY A 182 -3.12 17.96 12.11
N ARG A 183 -1.88 17.55 12.41
CA ARG A 183 -1.06 18.10 13.52
C ARG A 183 0.30 18.62 13.10
N CYS A 184 0.93 17.97 12.13
CA CYS A 184 2.31 18.22 11.72
C CYS A 184 2.37 19.10 10.48
N ALA A 185 3.29 20.05 10.45
CA ALA A 185 3.60 20.85 9.26
C ALA A 185 4.74 20.22 8.43
N THR A 186 5.62 19.47 9.08
CA THR A 186 6.88 18.96 8.50
C THR A 186 7.11 17.50 8.91
N VAL A 187 8.02 16.82 8.20
CA VAL A 187 8.51 15.49 8.61
C VAL A 187 9.18 15.56 9.99
N GLN A 188 9.86 16.67 10.32
CA GLN A 188 10.47 16.81 11.64
C GLN A 188 9.43 16.87 12.78
N ASP A 189 8.27 17.52 12.55
CA ASP A 189 7.16 17.49 13.50
C ASP A 189 6.63 16.06 13.64
N ALA A 190 6.48 15.36 12.50
CA ALA A 190 6.03 13.96 12.48
C ALA A 190 6.98 13.07 13.28
N ARG A 191 8.31 13.17 13.10
CA ARG A 191 9.31 12.42 13.88
C ARG A 191 9.10 12.60 15.39
N THR A 192 8.84 13.83 15.84
CA THR A 192 8.61 14.16 17.25
C THR A 192 7.36 13.43 17.81
N LEU A 193 6.30 13.30 17.02
CA LEU A 193 5.11 12.55 17.42
C LEU A 193 5.33 11.05 17.37
N LEU A 194 6.04 10.56 16.35
CA LEU A 194 6.34 9.13 16.15
C LEU A 194 7.18 8.53 17.30
N ASP A 195 8.07 9.29 17.92
CA ASP A 195 8.88 8.85 19.08
C ASP A 195 8.00 8.39 20.27
N ARG A 196 6.80 8.94 20.39
CA ARG A 196 5.85 8.64 21.48
C ARG A 196 4.64 7.83 21.01
N MET A 197 4.63 7.41 19.76
CA MET A 197 3.51 6.69 19.17
C MET A 197 3.62 5.18 19.44
N ASN A 198 2.46 4.54 19.45
CA ASN A 198 2.28 3.10 19.39
C ASN A 198 1.13 2.80 18.41
N LEU A 199 1.36 1.92 17.44
CA LEU A 199 0.31 1.46 16.52
C LEU A 199 -0.45 0.30 17.13
N VAL A 200 -1.77 0.44 17.22
CA VAL A 200 -2.65 -0.55 17.85
C VAL A 200 -3.45 -1.37 16.85
N ASP A 201 -3.71 -2.64 17.20
CA ASP A 201 -4.51 -3.59 16.43
C ASP A 201 -6.00 -3.36 16.64
N THR A 202 -6.51 -2.26 16.08
CA THR A 202 -7.92 -1.88 16.21
C THR A 202 -8.55 -1.74 14.82
N PRO A 203 -9.60 -2.52 14.48
CA PRO A 203 -10.31 -2.39 13.21
C PRO A 203 -11.15 -1.11 13.18
N PHE A 204 -11.40 -0.60 11.98
CA PHE A 204 -12.32 0.54 11.81
C PHE A 204 -13.75 0.17 12.18
N GLY A 205 -14.23 -0.98 11.73
CA GLY A 205 -15.58 -1.49 12.00
C GLY A 205 -15.80 -2.87 11.41
N GLU A 206 -17.04 -3.34 11.50
CA GLU A 206 -17.45 -4.60 10.90
C GLU A 206 -17.30 -4.53 9.36
N GLY A 207 -16.61 -5.50 8.75
CA GLY A 207 -16.33 -5.52 7.31
C GLY A 207 -15.08 -4.74 6.88
N LEU A 208 -14.48 -3.92 7.75
CA LEU A 208 -13.22 -3.20 7.51
C LEU A 208 -12.16 -3.66 8.53
N PRO A 209 -11.50 -4.81 8.28
CA PRO A 209 -10.51 -5.36 9.19
C PRO A 209 -9.26 -4.50 9.26
N VAL A 210 -8.42 -4.79 10.24
CA VAL A 210 -7.10 -4.17 10.38
C VAL A 210 -6.28 -4.42 9.12
N ALA A 211 -5.85 -3.35 8.46
CA ALA A 211 -4.97 -3.41 7.30
C ALA A 211 -3.51 -3.49 7.75
N SER A 212 -2.75 -4.41 7.16
CA SER A 212 -1.31 -4.53 7.38
C SER A 212 -0.58 -3.51 6.52
N LEU A 213 -0.14 -2.40 7.11
CA LEU A 213 0.42 -1.25 6.39
C LEU A 213 1.82 -0.89 6.89
N HIS A 214 2.56 -0.22 6.02
CA HIS A 214 3.67 0.67 6.31
C HIS A 214 3.46 1.99 5.56
N TRP A 215 4.21 3.03 5.89
CA TRP A 215 3.92 4.37 5.37
C TRP A 215 5.17 5.05 4.86
N MET A 216 5.00 5.80 3.78
CA MET A 216 5.93 6.83 3.33
C MET A 216 5.40 8.19 3.80
N ILE A 217 6.26 8.98 4.44
CA ILE A 217 5.97 10.31 4.96
C ILE A 217 7.04 11.25 4.40
N ALA A 218 6.64 12.33 3.73
CA ALA A 218 7.61 13.21 3.09
C ALA A 218 7.12 14.65 3.02
N ASP A 219 8.07 15.57 3.04
CA ASP A 219 7.92 16.97 2.68
C ASP A 219 9.03 17.37 1.68
N ASN A 220 9.15 18.65 1.38
CA ASN A 220 10.17 19.16 0.44
C ASN A 220 11.62 18.95 0.91
N HIS A 221 11.85 18.60 2.16
CA HIS A 221 13.17 18.48 2.79
C HIS A 221 13.57 17.05 3.08
N GLU A 222 12.61 16.22 3.51
CA GLU A 222 12.86 14.87 4.00
C GLU A 222 11.84 13.87 3.47
N CYS A 223 12.27 12.62 3.37
CA CYS A 223 11.40 11.46 3.17
C CYS A 223 11.78 10.39 4.16
N ILE A 224 10.78 9.82 4.85
CA ILE A 224 10.95 8.72 5.79
C ILE A 224 9.99 7.58 5.49
N THR A 225 10.36 6.39 5.94
CA THR A 225 9.51 5.19 5.93
C THR A 225 9.23 4.77 7.36
N LEU A 226 7.95 4.58 7.67
CA LEU A 226 7.48 4.09 8.97
C LEU A 226 7.02 2.65 8.85
N GLU A 227 7.61 1.76 9.63
CA GLU A 227 7.26 0.34 9.71
C GLU A 227 7.03 -0.08 11.17
N SER A 228 5.92 -0.76 11.45
CA SER A 228 5.68 -1.42 12.73
C SER A 228 5.82 -2.92 12.52
N THR A 229 6.83 -3.50 13.13
CA THR A 229 7.20 -4.90 12.99
C THR A 229 7.18 -5.61 14.34
N LYS A 230 7.51 -6.90 14.36
CA LYS A 230 7.49 -7.72 15.59
C LYS A 230 8.37 -7.14 16.70
N ASP A 231 9.45 -6.47 16.35
CA ASP A 231 10.46 -5.89 17.27
C ASP A 231 10.22 -4.39 17.53
N GLY A 232 9.13 -3.83 17.03
CA GLY A 232 8.69 -2.47 17.37
C GLY A 232 8.42 -1.57 16.19
N LEU A 233 8.32 -0.27 16.49
CA LEU A 233 8.11 0.80 15.53
C LEU A 233 9.46 1.34 15.05
N HIS A 234 9.63 1.39 13.74
CA HIS A 234 10.86 1.84 13.09
C HIS A 234 10.60 3.02 12.17
N VAL A 235 11.44 4.03 12.26
CA VAL A 235 11.46 5.18 11.37
C VAL A 235 12.79 5.19 10.62
N TYR A 236 12.74 5.01 9.31
CA TYR A 236 13.93 4.97 8.44
C TYR A 236 13.99 6.21 7.57
N ASP A 237 15.19 6.77 7.40
CA ASP A 237 15.43 7.75 6.35
C ASP A 237 15.29 7.08 4.98
N ASN A 238 14.54 7.72 4.07
CA ASN A 238 14.28 7.19 2.74
C ASN A 238 14.91 8.07 1.65
N PRO A 239 16.22 7.92 1.39
CA PRO A 239 16.90 8.71 0.36
C PRO A 239 16.46 8.35 -1.07
N ALA A 240 15.83 7.17 -1.27
CA ALA A 240 15.29 6.77 -2.57
C ALA A 240 14.04 7.55 -2.94
N GLY A 241 13.28 8.10 -1.96
CA GLY A 241 12.03 8.80 -2.17
C GLY A 241 10.96 7.92 -2.85
N VAL A 242 11.04 6.61 -2.64
CA VAL A 242 10.13 5.58 -3.16
C VAL A 242 9.84 4.56 -2.06
N LEU A 243 8.61 4.06 -2.02
CA LEU A 243 8.22 2.92 -1.20
C LEU A 243 7.32 2.01 -2.03
N THR A 244 7.49 0.68 -1.89
CA THR A 244 6.60 -0.32 -2.46
C THR A 244 5.95 -1.15 -1.35
N ASN A 245 6.14 -2.47 -1.33
CA ASN A 245 5.53 -3.35 -0.33
C ASN A 245 6.64 -4.15 0.40
N ASN A 246 6.49 -5.48 0.48
CA ASN A 246 7.54 -6.37 1.00
C ASN A 246 8.79 -6.41 0.09
N PRO A 247 9.98 -6.67 0.62
CA PRO A 247 10.34 -6.89 2.03
C PRO A 247 10.43 -5.58 2.82
N PRO A 248 10.80 -5.60 4.13
CA PRO A 248 11.05 -4.40 4.91
C PRO A 248 12.00 -3.41 4.23
N PHE A 249 11.75 -2.12 4.44
CA PHE A 249 12.42 -1.04 3.71
C PHE A 249 13.96 -1.10 3.73
N PRO A 250 14.65 -1.44 4.84
CA PRO A 250 16.11 -1.56 4.82
C PRO A 250 16.63 -2.61 3.82
N MET A 251 15.84 -3.68 3.60
CA MET A 251 16.19 -4.70 2.61
C MET A 251 15.98 -4.21 1.19
N GLN A 252 14.90 -3.45 0.94
CA GLN A 252 14.64 -2.81 -0.35
C GLN A 252 15.76 -1.83 -0.70
N LEU A 253 16.13 -0.97 0.25
CA LEU A 253 17.22 0.00 0.07
C LEU A 253 18.55 -0.68 -0.16
N PHE A 254 18.87 -1.74 0.62
CA PHE A 254 20.10 -2.52 0.44
C PHE A 254 20.20 -3.15 -0.95
N ALA A 255 19.09 -3.64 -1.49
CA ALA A 255 19.08 -4.28 -2.81
C ALA A 255 19.48 -3.36 -3.96
N LEU A 256 19.36 -2.01 -3.80
CA LEU A 256 19.84 -1.05 -4.80
C LEU A 256 21.33 -1.18 -5.07
N ASN A 257 22.13 -1.71 -4.12
CA ASN A 257 23.56 -1.96 -4.33
C ASN A 257 23.83 -2.91 -5.52
N ASN A 258 22.89 -3.82 -5.82
CA ASN A 258 23.01 -4.73 -6.95
C ASN A 258 22.83 -4.03 -8.32
N TYR A 259 22.43 -2.76 -8.32
CA TYR A 259 22.07 -2.00 -9.51
C TYR A 259 22.90 -0.72 -9.70
N MET A 260 24.00 -0.57 -8.95
CA MET A 260 24.89 0.60 -9.03
C MET A 260 25.50 0.83 -10.42
N GLN A 261 25.55 -0.19 -11.27
CA GLN A 261 26.03 -0.10 -12.65
C GLN A 261 25.03 0.53 -13.61
N LEU A 262 23.75 0.65 -13.21
CA LEU A 262 22.72 1.22 -14.08
C LEU A 262 22.97 2.71 -14.32
N SER A 263 22.77 3.13 -15.56
CA SER A 263 22.99 4.52 -15.99
C SER A 263 21.99 4.90 -17.09
N PRO A 264 21.51 6.16 -17.15
CA PRO A 264 20.76 6.66 -18.30
C PRO A 264 21.65 6.86 -19.53
N LYS A 265 22.98 6.86 -19.37
CA LYS A 265 23.95 7.00 -20.45
C LYS A 265 24.29 5.64 -21.04
N ALA A 266 24.66 5.64 -22.33
CA ALA A 266 25.20 4.44 -22.96
C ALA A 266 26.49 4.00 -22.22
N THR A 267 26.65 2.68 -22.08
CA THR A 267 27.85 2.08 -21.50
C THR A 267 28.88 1.77 -22.55
N GLY A 268 30.17 1.86 -22.21
CA GLY A 268 31.25 1.29 -22.99
C GLY A 268 31.43 -0.22 -22.73
N ASN A 269 32.37 -0.83 -23.45
CA ASN A 269 32.73 -2.23 -23.21
C ASN A 269 33.57 -2.37 -21.93
N HIS A 270 32.93 -2.77 -20.82
CA HIS A 270 33.57 -3.12 -19.55
C HIS A 270 33.69 -4.64 -19.35
N PHE A 271 33.20 -5.45 -20.31
CA PHE A 271 33.20 -6.91 -20.20
C PHE A 271 34.57 -7.50 -20.45
N ALA A 272 35.15 -7.18 -21.62
CA ALA A 272 36.50 -7.64 -21.97
C ALA A 272 37.10 -6.72 -23.05
N PRO A 273 38.29 -6.14 -22.82
CA PRO A 273 38.89 -5.21 -23.80
C PRO A 273 39.25 -5.88 -25.14
N ASN A 274 39.49 -7.20 -25.13
CA ASN A 274 39.88 -7.97 -26.33
C ASN A 274 38.67 -8.47 -27.13
N VAL A 275 37.43 -8.27 -26.66
CA VAL A 275 36.22 -8.65 -27.38
C VAL A 275 35.58 -7.38 -27.96
N PRO A 276 35.40 -7.27 -29.29
CA PRO A 276 34.89 -6.07 -29.94
C PRO A 276 33.36 -5.94 -29.74
N LEU A 277 32.96 -5.51 -28.53
CA LEU A 277 31.56 -5.28 -28.17
C LEU A 277 31.21 -3.79 -28.30
N ASN A 278 30.10 -3.52 -28.96
CA ASN A 278 29.60 -2.18 -29.18
C ASN A 278 28.12 -2.08 -28.76
N ALA A 279 27.68 -0.90 -28.28
CA ALA A 279 26.29 -0.64 -28.06
C ALA A 279 25.52 -0.69 -29.39
N TYR A 280 24.47 -1.51 -29.45
CA TYR A 280 23.64 -1.67 -30.67
C TYR A 280 22.33 -0.84 -30.58
N SER A 281 21.99 -0.27 -29.39
CA SER A 281 20.85 0.62 -29.23
C SER A 281 21.10 1.67 -28.14
N ARG A 282 20.23 2.71 -28.09
CA ARG A 282 20.15 3.63 -26.97
C ARG A 282 19.52 2.93 -25.76
N GLY A 283 19.76 3.44 -24.54
CA GLY A 283 19.18 2.91 -23.31
C GLY A 283 19.90 1.69 -22.73
N MET A 284 20.96 1.19 -23.38
CA MET A 284 21.70 0.01 -22.90
C MET A 284 22.41 0.21 -21.56
N GLY A 285 22.61 1.44 -21.10
CA GLY A 285 23.12 1.71 -19.74
C GLY A 285 22.16 1.22 -18.63
N ALA A 286 20.89 1.02 -18.94
CA ALA A 286 19.90 0.48 -18.02
C ALA A 286 19.66 -1.02 -18.18
N MET A 287 20.54 -1.76 -18.89
CA MET A 287 20.44 -3.22 -19.00
C MET A 287 20.55 -3.87 -17.62
N GLY A 288 19.57 -4.72 -17.31
CA GLY A 288 19.40 -5.33 -15.97
C GLY A 288 18.44 -4.59 -15.06
N LEU A 289 17.88 -3.44 -15.49
CA LEU A 289 16.76 -2.84 -14.77
C LEU A 289 15.59 -3.84 -14.78
N PRO A 290 15.06 -4.24 -13.59
CA PRO A 290 14.05 -5.29 -13.53
C PRO A 290 12.73 -4.83 -14.15
N GLY A 291 12.09 -5.71 -14.93
CA GLY A 291 10.85 -5.42 -15.66
C GLY A 291 9.59 -6.08 -15.10
N ASP A 292 9.73 -7.01 -14.15
CA ASP A 292 8.58 -7.68 -13.54
C ASP A 292 7.85 -6.78 -12.53
N LEU A 293 6.66 -7.22 -12.10
CA LEU A 293 5.75 -6.45 -11.26
C LEU A 293 5.92 -6.70 -9.75
N SER A 294 6.91 -7.52 -9.34
CA SER A 294 7.17 -7.76 -7.92
C SER A 294 7.55 -6.46 -7.19
N SER A 295 7.29 -6.43 -5.90
CA SER A 295 7.54 -5.25 -5.05
C SER A 295 8.98 -4.76 -5.17
N GLN A 296 9.98 -5.67 -5.06
CA GLN A 296 11.39 -5.31 -5.14
C GLN A 296 11.76 -4.76 -6.53
N SER A 297 11.25 -5.36 -7.59
CA SER A 297 11.50 -4.92 -8.97
C SER A 297 10.89 -3.55 -9.24
N ARG A 298 9.66 -3.30 -8.75
CA ARG A 298 9.02 -1.98 -8.83
C ARG A 298 9.78 -0.92 -8.03
N PHE A 299 10.29 -1.27 -6.85
CA PHE A 299 11.11 -0.36 -6.04
C PHE A 299 12.37 0.09 -6.79
N VAL A 300 13.13 -0.87 -7.33
CA VAL A 300 14.35 -0.57 -8.10
C VAL A 300 14.03 0.28 -9.33
N ARG A 301 12.99 -0.11 -10.09
CA ARG A 301 12.60 0.59 -11.33
C ARG A 301 12.11 1.99 -11.04
N ALA A 302 11.21 2.17 -10.07
CA ALA A 302 10.71 3.49 -9.68
C ALA A 302 11.83 4.39 -9.14
N ALA A 303 12.74 3.85 -8.31
CA ALA A 303 13.89 4.60 -7.79
C ALA A 303 14.83 5.05 -8.92
N PHE A 304 15.15 4.18 -9.88
CA PHE A 304 15.99 4.51 -11.04
C PHE A 304 15.33 5.57 -11.92
N VAL A 305 14.04 5.37 -12.26
CA VAL A 305 13.29 6.31 -13.13
C VAL A 305 13.17 7.66 -12.43
N ARG A 306 12.78 7.69 -11.16
CA ARG A 306 12.67 8.91 -10.36
C ARG A 306 13.99 9.70 -10.32
N ALA A 307 15.09 9.03 -10.01
CA ALA A 307 16.40 9.67 -9.85
C ALA A 307 16.96 10.26 -11.15
N ASN A 308 16.57 9.68 -12.29
CA ASN A 308 17.07 10.07 -13.63
C ASN A 308 16.07 10.91 -14.44
N SER A 309 14.82 11.03 -13.97
CA SER A 309 13.80 11.85 -14.64
C SER A 309 14.18 13.33 -14.68
N ARG A 310 13.78 13.99 -15.75
CA ARG A 310 13.91 15.42 -15.95
C ARG A 310 12.56 15.96 -16.41
N SER A 311 12.09 17.00 -15.76
CA SER A 311 10.91 17.74 -16.16
C SER A 311 11.28 18.94 -17.05
N GLY A 312 10.30 19.52 -17.73
CA GLY A 312 10.36 20.88 -18.19
C GLY A 312 10.14 21.89 -17.06
N GLU A 313 9.96 23.17 -17.41
CA GLU A 313 9.90 24.27 -16.45
C GLU A 313 8.49 24.50 -15.87
N SER A 314 7.43 24.05 -16.56
CA SER A 314 6.04 24.26 -16.13
C SER A 314 5.55 23.21 -15.14
N GLU A 315 4.57 23.58 -14.32
CA GLU A 315 3.87 22.64 -13.44
C GLU A 315 3.24 21.48 -14.22
N ALA A 316 2.62 21.77 -15.37
CA ALA A 316 2.00 20.74 -16.22
C ALA A 316 3.03 19.70 -16.70
N GLU A 317 4.26 20.13 -17.03
CA GLU A 317 5.35 19.23 -17.40
C GLU A 317 5.83 18.42 -16.19
N SER A 318 5.93 19.04 -15.01
CA SER A 318 6.30 18.34 -13.77
C SER A 318 5.28 17.30 -13.37
N VAL A 319 3.98 17.62 -13.43
CA VAL A 319 2.87 16.68 -13.20
C VAL A 319 2.92 15.54 -14.22
N SER A 320 3.06 15.85 -15.51
CA SER A 320 3.19 14.84 -16.56
C SER A 320 4.39 13.91 -16.29
N GLN A 321 5.55 14.49 -15.91
CA GLN A 321 6.74 13.69 -15.59
C GLN A 321 6.53 12.79 -14.37
N PHE A 322 5.78 13.26 -13.36
CA PHE A 322 5.45 12.44 -12.21
C PHE A 322 4.61 11.22 -12.60
N PHE A 323 3.60 11.40 -13.45
CA PHE A 323 2.81 10.28 -13.99
C PHE A 323 3.68 9.31 -14.81
N HIS A 324 4.69 9.78 -15.55
CA HIS A 324 5.65 8.90 -16.24
C HIS A 324 6.54 8.12 -15.26
N ILE A 325 6.91 8.69 -14.10
CA ILE A 325 7.65 7.97 -13.06
C ILE A 325 6.82 6.79 -12.56
N LEU A 326 5.60 7.04 -12.09
CA LEU A 326 4.71 6.02 -11.56
C LEU A 326 4.16 5.07 -12.65
N GLY A 327 3.93 5.56 -13.85
CA GLY A 327 3.54 4.76 -15.02
C GLY A 327 4.55 3.68 -15.38
N SER A 328 5.84 3.89 -15.02
CA SER A 328 6.87 2.87 -15.21
C SER A 328 6.64 1.59 -14.39
N VAL A 329 5.78 1.62 -13.37
CA VAL A 329 5.49 0.53 -12.43
C VAL A 329 4.00 0.25 -12.28
N GLU A 330 3.16 0.71 -13.21
CA GLU A 330 1.74 0.38 -13.26
C GLU A 330 1.49 -1.11 -13.46
N GLN A 331 0.38 -1.59 -12.87
CA GLN A 331 -0.11 -2.97 -13.00
C GLN A 331 -1.16 -3.04 -14.12
N GLN A 332 -0.81 -3.75 -15.21
CA GLN A 332 -1.72 -3.92 -16.34
C GLN A 332 -2.63 -5.14 -16.13
N ARG A 333 -3.90 -5.03 -16.50
CA ARG A 333 -4.86 -6.14 -16.43
C ARG A 333 -4.35 -7.34 -17.23
N GLY A 334 -4.34 -8.50 -16.60
CA GLY A 334 -3.84 -9.74 -17.19
C GLY A 334 -2.38 -10.06 -16.85
N CYS A 335 -1.61 -9.11 -16.29
CA CYS A 335 -0.19 -9.31 -15.97
C CYS A 335 0.07 -9.73 -14.52
N CYS A 336 -0.93 -9.59 -13.63
CA CYS A 336 -0.89 -10.07 -12.25
C CYS A 336 -2.22 -10.74 -11.91
N GLU A 337 -2.27 -12.07 -12.08
CA GLU A 337 -3.46 -12.89 -11.80
C GLU A 337 -3.48 -13.33 -10.35
N LEU A 338 -4.66 -13.22 -9.72
CA LEU A 338 -4.93 -13.66 -8.36
C LEU A 338 -5.54 -15.07 -8.35
N ASP A 339 -5.45 -15.77 -7.22
CA ASP A 339 -5.95 -17.15 -7.08
C ASP A 339 -7.45 -17.31 -7.39
N ASN A 340 -8.23 -16.23 -7.34
CA ASN A 340 -9.67 -16.19 -7.64
C ASN A 340 -9.99 -15.86 -9.12
N GLY A 341 -8.98 -15.81 -9.99
CA GLY A 341 -9.12 -15.47 -11.42
C GLY A 341 -9.36 -13.98 -11.69
N LYS A 342 -9.26 -13.12 -10.68
CA LYS A 342 -9.22 -11.67 -10.85
C LYS A 342 -7.79 -11.22 -11.14
N TYR A 343 -7.65 -9.97 -11.55
CA TYR A 343 -6.37 -9.35 -11.83
C TYR A 343 -6.14 -8.18 -10.88
N GLU A 344 -4.93 -8.05 -10.37
CA GLU A 344 -4.49 -6.82 -9.74
C GLU A 344 -4.15 -5.80 -10.83
N ILE A 345 -4.67 -4.58 -10.68
CA ILE A 345 -4.47 -3.46 -11.60
C ILE A 345 -4.21 -2.19 -10.81
N THR A 346 -3.55 -1.22 -11.42
CA THR A 346 -3.44 0.12 -10.84
C THR A 346 -4.78 0.83 -10.95
N LEU A 347 -5.57 0.82 -9.86
CA LEU A 347 -6.90 1.45 -9.83
C LEU A 347 -6.83 2.94 -10.10
N TYR A 348 -5.84 3.62 -9.48
CA TYR A 348 -5.53 5.01 -9.75
C TYR A 348 -4.03 5.28 -9.55
N THR A 349 -3.56 6.31 -10.24
CA THR A 349 -2.29 6.97 -9.96
C THR A 349 -2.58 8.37 -9.47
N SER A 350 -1.98 8.77 -8.35
CA SER A 350 -2.07 10.13 -7.82
C SER A 350 -0.76 10.89 -7.93
N CYS A 351 -0.88 12.22 -8.02
CA CYS A 351 0.20 13.19 -7.96
C CYS A 351 -0.33 14.43 -7.26
N CYS A 352 0.16 14.78 -6.08
CA CYS A 352 -0.18 16.04 -5.45
C CYS A 352 0.98 17.03 -5.59
N ASN A 353 0.72 18.24 -6.11
CA ASN A 353 1.60 19.37 -5.90
C ASN A 353 1.42 19.81 -4.46
N ALA A 354 2.34 19.39 -3.58
CA ALA A 354 2.22 19.55 -2.15
C ALA A 354 2.37 21.01 -1.71
N ASP A 355 3.13 21.81 -2.47
CA ASP A 355 3.31 23.24 -2.19
C ASP A 355 2.05 24.05 -2.49
N LYS A 356 1.24 23.57 -3.46
CA LYS A 356 0.02 24.26 -3.92
C LYS A 356 -1.27 23.60 -3.47
N GLY A 357 -1.21 22.42 -2.86
CA GLY A 357 -2.39 21.69 -2.44
C GLY A 357 -3.31 21.26 -3.60
N ILE A 358 -2.74 20.94 -4.77
CA ILE A 358 -3.49 20.49 -5.94
C ILE A 358 -3.27 19.00 -6.12
N TYR A 359 -4.33 18.22 -6.03
CA TYR A 359 -4.33 16.78 -6.18
C TYR A 359 -4.73 16.38 -7.59
N TYR A 360 -3.81 15.77 -8.32
CA TYR A 360 -4.01 15.25 -9.68
C TYR A 360 -4.14 13.73 -9.62
N TYR A 361 -4.99 13.15 -10.48
CA TYR A 361 -5.10 11.71 -10.59
C TYR A 361 -5.48 11.24 -11.99
N THR A 362 -5.16 9.98 -12.29
CA THR A 362 -5.71 9.18 -13.38
C THR A 362 -6.33 7.91 -12.79
N THR A 363 -7.24 7.27 -13.51
CA THR A 363 -7.75 5.95 -13.15
C THR A 363 -7.40 4.95 -14.24
N TYR A 364 -7.52 3.65 -13.93
CA TYR A 364 -7.27 2.61 -14.93
C TYR A 364 -8.15 2.77 -16.17
N GLU A 365 -9.41 3.16 -15.97
CA GLU A 365 -10.37 3.37 -17.03
C GLU A 365 -10.27 4.75 -17.70
N ASN A 366 -9.63 5.73 -17.08
CA ASN A 366 -9.49 7.09 -17.64
C ASN A 366 -8.06 7.61 -17.46
N SER A 367 -7.32 7.67 -18.56
CA SER A 367 -5.94 8.16 -18.60
C SER A 367 -5.82 9.69 -18.65
N GLN A 368 -6.94 10.43 -18.78
CA GLN A 368 -6.91 11.88 -18.68
C GLN A 368 -6.65 12.31 -17.24
N ILE A 369 -5.67 13.19 -17.04
CA ILE A 369 -5.37 13.75 -15.73
C ILE A 369 -6.53 14.65 -15.30
N THR A 370 -7.07 14.36 -14.11
CA THR A 370 -8.09 15.15 -13.43
C THR A 370 -7.47 15.80 -12.20
N ALA A 371 -7.89 17.01 -11.86
CA ALA A 371 -7.32 17.79 -10.75
C ALA A 371 -8.38 18.33 -9.79
N VAL A 372 -8.07 18.34 -8.51
CA VAL A 372 -8.82 19.00 -7.44
C VAL A 372 -7.85 19.93 -6.69
N ASP A 373 -8.24 21.20 -6.57
CA ASP A 373 -7.46 22.23 -5.85
C ASP A 373 -8.14 22.50 -4.50
N MET A 374 -7.49 22.11 -3.40
CA MET A 374 -8.09 22.26 -2.07
C MET A 374 -8.30 23.74 -1.67
N HIS A 375 -7.56 24.68 -2.26
CA HIS A 375 -7.71 26.11 -1.95
C HIS A 375 -8.94 26.75 -2.63
N LYS A 376 -9.65 25.99 -3.51
CA LYS A 376 -10.94 26.40 -4.05
C LYS A 376 -12.10 25.98 -3.16
N GLU A 377 -11.83 25.15 -2.15
CA GLU A 377 -12.81 24.70 -1.19
C GLU A 377 -12.76 25.55 0.10
N ASP A 378 -13.83 25.47 0.89
CA ASP A 378 -13.87 26.11 2.20
C ASP A 378 -13.03 25.32 3.20
N MET A 379 -11.74 25.68 3.30
CA MET A 379 -10.81 25.02 4.23
C MET A 379 -11.09 25.29 5.71
N ASP A 380 -11.96 26.22 6.05
CA ASP A 380 -12.44 26.52 7.40
C ASP A 380 -13.88 26.08 7.63
N GLY A 381 -14.45 25.35 6.67
CA GLY A 381 -15.77 24.74 6.74
C GLY A 381 -15.87 23.63 7.81
N THR A 382 -17.04 23.06 7.93
CA THR A 382 -17.35 22.03 8.95
C THR A 382 -17.52 20.62 8.36
N GLU A 383 -17.62 20.50 7.05
CA GLU A 383 -17.95 19.27 6.33
C GLU A 383 -16.81 18.85 5.41
N LEU A 384 -16.75 17.55 5.11
CA LEU A 384 -15.88 17.01 4.07
C LEU A 384 -16.39 17.45 2.70
N VAL A 385 -15.47 17.74 1.79
CA VAL A 385 -15.78 17.92 0.37
C VAL A 385 -15.19 16.76 -0.42
N SER A 386 -16.03 15.98 -1.09
CA SER A 386 -15.62 14.77 -1.81
C SER A 386 -15.97 14.82 -3.29
N TYR A 387 -15.04 14.32 -4.09
CA TYR A 387 -15.15 14.24 -5.56
C TYR A 387 -15.01 12.78 -6.00
N PRO A 388 -16.10 12.13 -6.46
CA PRO A 388 -16.02 10.79 -7.02
C PRO A 388 -15.05 10.72 -8.19
N LEU A 389 -14.32 9.60 -8.31
CA LEU A 389 -13.36 9.41 -9.39
C LEU A 389 -14.02 9.40 -10.75
N VAL A 390 -13.42 10.12 -11.71
CA VAL A 390 -13.80 10.08 -13.13
C VAL A 390 -13.25 8.77 -13.72
N LYS A 391 -14.15 7.81 -13.98
CA LYS A 391 -13.81 6.49 -14.53
C LYS A 391 -14.07 6.37 -16.03
N GLU A 392 -14.89 7.26 -16.60
CA GLU A 392 -15.20 7.22 -18.02
C GLU A 392 -14.05 7.80 -18.84
N GLN A 393 -13.50 6.98 -19.77
CA GLN A 393 -12.37 7.37 -20.62
C GLN A 393 -12.70 8.60 -21.43
N GLN A 394 -11.94 9.66 -21.26
CA GLN A 394 -12.05 10.90 -22.01
C GLN A 394 -11.13 10.86 -23.24
N ILE A 395 -11.71 10.84 -24.45
CA ILE A 395 -10.96 10.86 -25.71
C ILE A 395 -11.22 12.19 -26.41
N ARG A 396 -10.14 12.93 -26.69
CA ARG A 396 -10.23 14.15 -27.48
C ARG A 396 -10.19 13.81 -28.96
N TRP A 397 -11.30 13.96 -29.64
CA TRP A 397 -11.38 13.80 -31.07
C TRP A 397 -10.87 15.06 -31.79
N MET A 398 -9.92 14.91 -32.68
CA MET A 398 -9.46 15.97 -33.56
C MET A 398 -10.37 15.98 -34.78
N LYS A 399 -10.76 17.19 -35.23
CA LYS A 399 -11.57 17.38 -36.45
C LYS A 399 -10.68 17.31 -37.69
#